data_ab6c01c4a9cf930bf49bd1380ab28ec8
#
_entry.id   ab6c01c4a9cf930bf49bd1380ab28ec8
#
_cell.length_a   1.000
_cell.length_b   1.000
_cell.length_c   1.000
_cell.angle_alpha   90.00
_cell.angle_beta   90.00
_cell.angle_gamma   90.00
#
_symmetry.space_group_name_H-M   'P 1'
#
loop_
_entity.id
_entity.type
_entity.pdbx_description
1 polymer ?
#
loop_
_entity_poly.entity_id
_entity_poly.type
_entity_poly.pdbx_seq_one_letter_code
_entity_poly.pdbx_strand_id
1 'polypeptide(L)'
;PSAVQVRYGAFKGMLQVDHTRNPKALVLTKSMQKYELLPENHSDFQNYVDILGVSKPQGSGTLNAQVLLLLEARGVPARVILDLLDEEIDRIKQKHESVDSLLHSIRTKDAETFSPNVLGRLLLAGMEVSEYHVQKLVHQRQQQMLDSLKAKMHIGVQHSRVFYMLPDLTGCLRPNEVYCYDSQSGNTILGDVCVSRNPIFLMSSKYFRFNITR
;
A
#
# COMPACT_ATOMS: atom_id res chain seq x y z
N PRO A 1 7.90 9.10 9.24
CA PRO A 1 7.44 7.72 9.06
C PRO A 1 7.21 7.07 10.41
N SER A 2 6.08 6.36 10.56
CA SER A 2 5.73 5.69 11.82
C SER A 2 6.31 4.27 11.91
N ALA A 3 6.68 3.69 10.78
CA ALA A 3 7.28 2.37 10.72
C ALA A 3 8.35 2.28 9.62
N VAL A 4 9.35 1.43 9.85
CA VAL A 4 10.48 1.23 8.95
C VAL A 4 10.75 -0.26 8.80
N GLN A 5 10.90 -0.74 7.58
CA GLN A 5 11.34 -2.09 7.32
C GLN A 5 12.85 -2.14 7.29
N VAL A 6 13.44 -3.00 8.11
CA VAL A 6 14.90 -3.07 8.27
C VAL A 6 15.43 -4.48 8.12
N ARG A 7 16.73 -4.53 7.81
CA ARG A 7 17.59 -5.68 8.00
C ARG A 7 18.77 -5.27 8.87
N TYR A 8 19.07 -6.06 9.88
CA TYR A 8 20.22 -5.87 10.78
C TYR A 8 20.78 -7.23 11.15
N GLY A 9 21.95 -7.56 10.64
CA GLY A 9 22.55 -8.89 10.82
C GLY A 9 21.59 -10.01 10.43
N ALA A 10 21.30 -10.90 11.37
CA ALA A 10 20.35 -12.01 11.18
C ALA A 10 18.87 -11.62 11.28
N PHE A 11 18.57 -10.36 11.59
CA PHE A 11 17.21 -9.89 11.85
C PHE A 11 16.63 -9.17 10.63
N LYS A 12 15.38 -9.48 10.31
CA LYS A 12 14.58 -8.78 9.29
C LYS A 12 13.17 -8.58 9.79
N GLY A 13 12.71 -7.34 9.80
CA GLY A 13 11.35 -7.06 10.27
C GLY A 13 10.98 -5.58 10.17
N MET A 14 9.92 -5.24 10.85
CA MET A 14 9.41 -3.89 10.97
C MET A 14 9.79 -3.31 12.33
N LEU A 15 10.30 -2.10 12.31
CA LEU A 15 10.50 -1.28 13.51
C LEU A 15 9.46 -0.17 13.54
N GLN A 16 9.03 0.18 14.72
CA GLN A 16 8.21 1.36 15.00
C GLN A 16 8.86 2.22 16.06
N VAL A 17 8.48 3.49 16.10
CA VAL A 17 8.95 4.39 17.15
C VAL A 17 8.23 4.02 18.46
N ASP A 18 9.00 3.77 19.50
CA ASP A 18 8.50 3.54 20.85
C ASP A 18 8.94 4.72 21.74
N HIS A 19 7.99 5.57 22.09
CA HIS A 19 8.24 6.76 22.90
C HIS A 19 8.42 6.43 24.41
N THR A 20 8.16 5.20 24.81
CA THR A 20 8.25 4.77 26.22
C THR A 20 9.62 4.24 26.59
N ARG A 21 10.47 3.96 25.61
CA ARG A 21 11.79 3.34 25.79
C ARG A 21 12.93 4.33 25.52
N ASN A 22 14.14 3.89 25.84
CA ASN A 22 15.34 4.66 25.56
C ASN A 22 15.42 5.00 24.06
N PRO A 23 15.49 6.29 23.68
CA PRO A 23 15.49 6.73 22.28
C PRO A 23 16.72 6.25 21.49
N LYS A 24 17.75 5.74 22.13
CA LYS A 24 18.95 5.19 21.49
C LYS A 24 18.95 3.66 21.41
N ALA A 25 17.89 2.99 21.86
CA ALA A 25 17.82 1.54 21.86
C ALA A 25 17.11 1.02 20.61
N LEU A 26 17.72 0.04 19.94
CA LEU A 26 17.09 -0.76 18.90
C LEU A 26 16.58 -2.07 19.52
N VAL A 27 15.26 -2.24 19.54
CA VAL A 27 14.64 -3.43 20.12
C VAL A 27 14.27 -4.41 19.02
N LEU A 28 14.91 -5.56 19.01
CA LEU A 28 14.68 -6.64 18.06
C LEU A 28 13.89 -7.75 18.73
N THR A 29 12.81 -8.21 18.12
CA THR A 29 12.03 -9.33 18.62
C THR A 29 12.58 -10.65 18.10
N LYS A 30 12.39 -11.73 18.87
CA LYS A 30 12.83 -13.08 18.46
C LYS A 30 12.24 -13.49 17.10
N SER A 31 11.00 -13.08 16.80
CA SER A 31 10.34 -13.37 15.51
C SER A 31 11.01 -12.71 14.29
N MET A 32 11.79 -11.67 14.50
CA MET A 32 12.57 -11.01 13.45
C MET A 32 13.84 -11.77 13.10
N GLN A 33 14.35 -12.62 13.99
CA GLN A 33 15.55 -13.43 13.75
C GLN A 33 15.26 -14.48 12.67
N LYS A 34 16.10 -14.55 11.62
CA LYS A 34 15.95 -15.44 10.47
C LYS A 34 16.90 -16.63 10.49
N TYR A 35 18.05 -16.44 11.11
CA TYR A 35 19.07 -17.48 11.29
C TYR A 35 19.91 -17.16 12.54
N GLU A 36 20.67 -18.12 12.99
CA GLU A 36 21.60 -17.93 14.09
C GLU A 36 22.93 -17.39 13.56
N LEU A 37 23.44 -16.35 14.22
CA LEU A 37 24.77 -15.82 13.94
C LEU A 37 25.79 -16.66 14.71
N LEU A 38 26.60 -17.39 13.97
CA LEU A 38 27.77 -18.07 14.56
C LEU A 38 28.90 -17.05 14.71
N PRO A 39 29.70 -17.13 15.80
CA PRO A 39 30.81 -16.19 16.04
C PRO A 39 31.81 -16.12 14.90
N GLU A 40 32.07 -17.24 14.23
CA GLU A 40 32.97 -17.38 13.09
C GLU A 40 32.46 -16.70 11.81
N ASN A 41 31.18 -16.43 11.71
CA ASN A 41 30.55 -15.77 10.58
C ASN A 41 30.29 -14.27 10.81
N HIS A 42 30.85 -13.72 11.90
CA HIS A 42 30.66 -12.30 12.21
C HIS A 42 31.49 -11.44 11.26
N SER A 43 30.82 -10.59 10.48
CA SER A 43 31.47 -9.60 9.62
C SER A 43 31.01 -8.19 10.02
N ASP A 44 31.85 -7.19 9.71
CA ASP A 44 31.53 -5.78 10.02
C ASP A 44 30.25 -5.31 9.35
N PHE A 45 29.86 -5.90 8.20
CA PHE A 45 28.61 -5.61 7.53
C PHE A 45 27.35 -5.93 8.35
N GLN A 46 27.46 -6.80 9.35
CA GLN A 46 26.34 -7.16 10.23
C GLN A 46 26.03 -6.06 11.25
N ASN A 47 26.93 -5.10 11.43
CA ASN A 47 26.75 -3.96 12.32
C ASN A 47 26.00 -2.79 11.68
N TYR A 48 25.68 -2.89 10.38
CA TYR A 48 24.92 -1.87 9.68
C TYR A 48 23.43 -2.20 9.65
N VAL A 49 22.60 -1.16 9.77
CA VAL A 49 21.15 -1.27 9.62
C VAL A 49 20.77 -0.88 8.21
N ASP A 50 20.30 -1.85 7.43
CA ASP A 50 19.77 -1.59 6.09
C ASP A 50 18.29 -1.16 6.21
N ILE A 51 17.97 -0.01 5.66
CA ILE A 51 16.59 0.46 5.53
C ILE A 51 16.03 -0.02 4.20
N LEU A 52 15.16 -1.02 4.25
CA LEU A 52 14.53 -1.62 3.07
C LEU A 52 13.29 -0.86 2.61
N GLY A 53 12.61 -0.20 3.51
CA GLY A 53 11.41 0.56 3.22
C GLY A 53 10.97 1.40 4.41
N VAL A 54 10.31 2.49 4.10
CA VAL A 54 9.80 3.45 5.08
C VAL A 54 8.31 3.57 4.89
N SER A 55 7.55 3.65 5.98
CA SER A 55 6.11 3.88 5.88
C SER A 55 5.85 5.20 5.17
N LYS A 56 5.13 5.11 4.06
CA LYS A 56 4.67 6.24 3.28
C LYS A 56 3.15 6.23 3.30
N PRO A 57 2.54 7.39 3.12
CA PRO A 57 1.12 7.45 2.84
C PRO A 57 0.81 6.61 1.61
N GLN A 58 -0.03 5.61 1.79
CA GLN A 58 -0.46 4.76 0.67
C GLN A 58 -1.90 5.10 0.30
N GLY A 59 -2.19 5.00 -0.98
CA GLY A 59 -3.53 5.22 -1.51
C GLY A 59 -4.50 4.09 -1.16
N SER A 60 -5.58 4.03 -1.89
CA SER A 60 -6.58 2.96 -1.79
C SER A 60 -5.96 1.61 -2.14
N GLY A 61 -6.46 0.56 -1.52
CA GLY A 61 -6.08 -0.81 -1.86
C GLY A 61 -6.57 -1.20 -3.24
N THR A 62 -5.88 -2.18 -3.84
CA THR A 62 -6.27 -2.77 -5.11
C THR A 62 -6.47 -4.27 -4.97
N LEU A 63 -7.46 -4.79 -5.68
CA LEU A 63 -7.60 -6.23 -5.91
C LEU A 63 -6.50 -6.68 -6.89
N ASN A 64 -6.28 -7.97 -6.95
CA ASN A 64 -5.46 -8.62 -7.98
C ASN A 64 -6.12 -9.92 -8.41
N ALA A 65 -5.62 -10.56 -9.45
CA ALA A 65 -6.20 -11.79 -9.99
C ALA A 65 -6.41 -12.88 -8.92
N GLN A 66 -5.50 -13.03 -7.97
CA GLN A 66 -5.60 -14.03 -6.89
C GLN A 66 -6.76 -13.72 -5.94
N VAL A 67 -6.93 -12.46 -5.56
CA VAL A 67 -8.04 -12.03 -4.70
C VAL A 67 -9.37 -12.19 -5.43
N LEU A 68 -9.42 -11.85 -6.73
CA LEU A 68 -10.64 -11.99 -7.54
C LEU A 68 -11.10 -13.46 -7.61
N LEU A 69 -10.19 -14.39 -7.90
CA LEU A 69 -10.49 -15.82 -7.91
C LEU A 69 -10.98 -16.32 -6.55
N LEU A 70 -10.39 -15.80 -5.47
CA LEU A 70 -10.80 -16.17 -4.13
C LEU A 70 -12.20 -15.61 -3.77
N LEU A 71 -12.52 -14.38 -4.18
CA LEU A 71 -13.84 -13.78 -3.99
C LEU A 71 -14.92 -14.56 -4.73
N GLU A 72 -14.66 -14.92 -5.99
CA GLU A 72 -15.54 -15.75 -6.80
C GLU A 72 -15.78 -17.14 -6.15
N ALA A 73 -14.71 -17.80 -5.73
CA ALA A 73 -14.78 -19.08 -5.03
C ALA A 73 -15.53 -19.01 -3.69
N ARG A 74 -15.65 -17.81 -3.09
CA ARG A 74 -16.43 -17.53 -1.88
C ARG A 74 -17.85 -17.11 -2.18
N GLY A 75 -18.27 -17.15 -3.43
CA GLY A 75 -19.65 -16.88 -3.83
C GLY A 75 -19.95 -15.42 -4.12
N VAL A 76 -18.95 -14.56 -4.26
CA VAL A 76 -19.16 -13.19 -4.76
C VAL A 76 -19.57 -13.29 -6.21
N PRO A 77 -20.76 -12.76 -6.60
CA PRO A 77 -21.22 -12.82 -7.98
C PRO A 77 -20.25 -12.12 -8.93
N ALA A 78 -19.95 -12.75 -10.07
CA ALA A 78 -19.06 -12.17 -11.10
C ALA A 78 -19.50 -10.76 -11.53
N ARG A 79 -20.80 -10.48 -11.50
CA ARG A 79 -21.34 -9.16 -11.84
C ARG A 79 -20.77 -8.05 -10.95
N VAL A 80 -20.64 -8.28 -9.63
CA VAL A 80 -20.06 -7.30 -8.71
C VAL A 80 -18.62 -6.98 -9.07
N ILE A 81 -17.87 -7.99 -9.51
CA ILE A 81 -16.47 -7.81 -9.94
C ILE A 81 -16.41 -7.03 -11.26
N LEU A 82 -17.32 -7.32 -12.18
CA LEU A 82 -17.42 -6.60 -13.45
C LEU A 82 -17.83 -5.14 -13.26
N ASP A 83 -18.80 -4.87 -12.37
CA ASP A 83 -19.21 -3.50 -12.04
C ASP A 83 -18.03 -2.69 -11.50
N LEU A 84 -17.22 -3.27 -10.60
CA LEU A 84 -15.98 -2.63 -10.09
C LEU A 84 -14.93 -2.41 -11.20
N LEU A 85 -14.82 -3.33 -12.15
CA LEU A 85 -13.93 -3.19 -13.29
C LEU A 85 -14.37 -2.05 -14.21
N ASP A 86 -15.65 -1.96 -14.49
CA ASP A 86 -16.22 -0.91 -15.34
C ASP A 86 -16.02 0.47 -14.68
N GLU A 87 -16.27 0.60 -13.36
CA GLU A 87 -15.97 1.83 -12.62
C GLU A 87 -14.48 2.22 -12.70
N GLU A 88 -13.56 1.25 -12.63
CA GLU A 88 -12.12 1.52 -12.76
C GLU A 88 -11.76 1.98 -14.16
N ILE A 89 -12.35 1.35 -15.21
CA ILE A 89 -12.15 1.74 -16.61
C ILE A 89 -12.64 3.16 -16.85
N ASP A 90 -13.82 3.51 -16.34
CA ASP A 90 -14.40 4.84 -16.47
C ASP A 90 -13.54 5.88 -15.77
N ARG A 91 -13.03 5.56 -14.58
CA ARG A 91 -12.09 6.42 -13.84
C ARG A 91 -10.77 6.65 -14.60
N ILE A 92 -10.25 5.63 -15.28
CA ILE A 92 -9.04 5.77 -16.11
C ILE A 92 -9.30 6.64 -17.32
N LYS A 93 -10.49 6.49 -17.95
CA LYS A 93 -10.88 7.22 -19.15
C LYS A 93 -11.41 8.62 -18.87
N GLN A 94 -11.59 8.96 -17.59
CA GLN A 94 -12.11 10.27 -17.20
C GLN A 94 -11.33 11.41 -17.86
N LYS A 95 -12.04 12.32 -18.48
CA LYS A 95 -11.47 13.54 -19.03
C LYS A 95 -11.20 14.54 -17.89
N HIS A 96 -10.06 15.16 -17.93
CA HIS A 96 -9.71 16.24 -17.03
C HIS A 96 -9.86 17.57 -17.74
N GLU A 97 -10.72 18.45 -17.21
CA GLU A 97 -10.99 19.76 -17.79
C GLU A 97 -10.06 20.85 -17.27
N SER A 98 -9.44 20.61 -16.12
CA SER A 98 -8.52 21.56 -15.49
C SER A 98 -7.17 20.95 -15.16
N VAL A 99 -6.14 21.80 -15.11
CA VAL A 99 -4.79 21.44 -14.70
C VAL A 99 -4.78 20.87 -13.29
N ASP A 100 -5.55 21.45 -12.37
CA ASP A 100 -5.61 20.99 -10.97
C ASP A 100 -6.23 19.59 -10.87
N SER A 101 -7.29 19.32 -11.62
CA SER A 101 -7.91 17.98 -11.68
C SER A 101 -6.92 16.93 -12.19
N LEU A 102 -6.18 17.26 -13.24
CA LEU A 102 -5.17 16.37 -13.83
C LEU A 102 -3.98 16.16 -12.87
N LEU A 103 -3.46 17.21 -12.25
CA LEU A 103 -2.40 17.13 -11.26
C LEU A 103 -2.82 16.30 -10.04
N HIS A 104 -4.06 16.47 -9.57
CA HIS A 104 -4.60 15.66 -8.49
C HIS A 104 -4.61 14.17 -8.85
N SER A 105 -5.07 13.82 -10.06
CA SER A 105 -5.10 12.43 -10.53
C SER A 105 -3.70 11.81 -10.65
N ILE A 106 -2.70 12.61 -11.01
CA ILE A 106 -1.30 12.17 -11.09
C ILE A 106 -0.75 11.90 -9.69
N ARG A 107 -0.97 12.81 -8.74
CA ARG A 107 -0.47 12.69 -7.36
C ARG A 107 -1.07 11.52 -6.60
N THR A 108 -2.35 11.24 -6.79
CA THR A 108 -3.03 10.16 -6.06
C THR A 108 -2.64 8.76 -6.52
N LYS A 109 -2.26 8.61 -7.79
CA LYS A 109 -1.91 7.30 -8.36
C LYS A 109 -0.40 7.02 -8.39
N ASP A 110 0.44 8.05 -8.48
CA ASP A 110 1.90 7.91 -8.58
C ASP A 110 2.61 8.19 -7.23
N ALA A 111 1.91 8.12 -6.12
CA ALA A 111 2.49 8.32 -4.79
C ALA A 111 3.69 7.39 -4.50
N GLU A 112 3.80 6.27 -5.22
CA GLU A 112 4.93 5.34 -5.09
C GLU A 112 6.17 5.74 -5.92
N THR A 113 5.97 6.50 -7.00
CA THR A 113 7.05 6.96 -7.89
C THR A 113 7.05 8.48 -7.91
N PHE A 114 7.69 9.09 -6.94
CA PHE A 114 7.95 10.53 -6.94
C PHE A 114 9.11 10.86 -7.91
N SER A 115 9.01 10.39 -9.13
CA SER A 115 9.67 11.02 -10.25
C SER A 115 8.66 11.99 -10.85
N PRO A 116 8.97 13.28 -10.98
CA PRO A 116 8.05 14.20 -11.63
C PRO A 116 7.86 13.71 -13.06
N ASN A 117 6.75 13.00 -13.26
CA ASN A 117 6.28 12.56 -14.55
C ASN A 117 6.36 13.78 -15.49
N VAL A 118 6.87 13.58 -16.69
CA VAL A 118 7.01 14.65 -17.71
C VAL A 118 5.72 15.47 -17.81
N LEU A 119 4.56 14.80 -17.79
CA LEU A 119 3.25 15.44 -17.79
C LEU A 119 3.07 16.40 -16.60
N GLY A 120 3.37 15.98 -15.39
CA GLY A 120 3.25 16.84 -14.19
C GLY A 120 4.20 18.05 -14.26
N ARG A 121 5.38 17.88 -14.82
CA ARG A 121 6.34 19.01 -15.00
C ARG A 121 5.85 20.01 -16.03
N LEU A 122 5.29 19.56 -17.13
CA LEU A 122 4.74 20.43 -18.17
C LEU A 122 3.56 21.25 -17.63
N LEU A 123 2.66 20.63 -16.89
CA LEU A 123 1.52 21.30 -16.25
C LEU A 123 1.99 22.34 -15.22
N LEU A 124 3.00 22.00 -14.40
CA LEU A 124 3.58 22.94 -13.43
C LEU A 124 4.36 24.08 -14.11
N ALA A 125 4.85 23.88 -15.34
CA ALA A 125 5.47 24.91 -16.16
C ALA A 125 4.45 25.83 -16.87
N GLY A 126 3.14 25.60 -16.66
CA GLY A 126 2.08 26.47 -17.18
C GLY A 126 1.44 25.98 -18.49
N MET A 127 1.71 24.76 -18.94
CA MET A 127 1.01 24.20 -20.10
C MET A 127 -0.44 23.88 -19.76
N GLU A 128 -1.34 24.17 -20.69
CA GLU A 128 -2.77 23.89 -20.52
C GLU A 128 -3.12 22.45 -20.88
N VAL A 129 -4.22 21.95 -20.29
CA VAL A 129 -4.72 20.59 -20.59
C VAL A 129 -5.14 20.44 -22.05
N SER A 130 -5.56 21.54 -22.68
CA SER A 130 -5.98 21.59 -24.09
C SER A 130 -4.84 21.44 -25.11
N GLU A 131 -3.60 21.62 -24.69
CA GLU A 131 -2.45 21.57 -25.58
C GLU A 131 -2.20 20.16 -26.14
N TYR A 132 -1.87 20.07 -27.41
CA TYR A 132 -1.69 18.81 -28.11
C TYR A 132 -0.70 17.85 -27.41
N HIS A 133 0.45 18.36 -26.96
CA HIS A 133 1.45 17.54 -26.29
C HIS A 133 0.95 16.99 -24.95
N VAL A 134 0.20 17.80 -24.20
CA VAL A 134 -0.41 17.40 -22.92
C VAL A 134 -1.46 16.31 -23.18
N GLN A 135 -2.35 16.52 -24.15
CA GLN A 135 -3.37 15.54 -24.54
C GLN A 135 -2.76 14.21 -24.98
N LYS A 136 -1.69 14.25 -25.76
CA LYS A 136 -0.97 13.05 -26.20
C LYS A 136 -0.40 12.28 -25.00
N LEU A 137 0.23 12.95 -24.03
CA LEU A 137 0.76 12.32 -22.84
C LEU A 137 -0.34 11.76 -21.94
N VAL A 138 -1.45 12.47 -21.79
CA VAL A 138 -2.63 11.97 -21.07
C VAL A 138 -3.15 10.68 -21.69
N HIS A 139 -3.33 10.67 -23.02
CA HIS A 139 -3.79 9.48 -23.72
C HIS A 139 -2.82 8.30 -23.59
N GLN A 140 -1.52 8.53 -23.74
CA GLN A 140 -0.51 7.49 -23.54
C GLN A 140 -0.55 6.92 -22.11
N ARG A 141 -0.71 7.79 -21.11
CA ARG A 141 -0.85 7.37 -19.72
C ARG A 141 -2.11 6.53 -19.49
N GLN A 142 -3.26 6.98 -20.02
CA GLN A 142 -4.50 6.22 -19.92
C GLN A 142 -4.35 4.83 -20.54
N GLN A 143 -3.73 4.75 -21.73
CA GLN A 143 -3.49 3.48 -22.40
C GLN A 143 -2.58 2.56 -21.56
N GLN A 144 -1.47 3.06 -21.00
CA GLN A 144 -0.60 2.30 -20.11
C GLN A 144 -1.33 1.79 -18.86
N MET A 145 -2.23 2.59 -18.30
CA MET A 145 -3.04 2.17 -17.15
C MET A 145 -4.03 1.06 -17.52
N LEU A 146 -4.69 1.14 -18.70
CA LEU A 146 -5.58 0.10 -19.20
C LEU A 146 -4.82 -1.20 -19.48
N ASP A 147 -3.63 -1.11 -20.07
CA ASP A 147 -2.78 -2.28 -20.33
C ASP A 147 -2.30 -2.93 -19.03
N SER A 148 -1.93 -2.13 -18.04
CA SER A 148 -1.60 -2.61 -16.72
C SER A 148 -2.79 -3.26 -16.01
N LEU A 149 -3.99 -2.69 -16.16
CA LEU A 149 -5.22 -3.24 -15.61
C LEU A 149 -5.50 -4.62 -16.22
N LYS A 150 -5.38 -4.76 -17.56
CA LYS A 150 -5.52 -6.06 -18.26
C LYS A 150 -4.49 -7.10 -17.77
N ALA A 151 -3.23 -6.68 -17.60
CA ALA A 151 -2.15 -7.60 -17.25
C ALA A 151 -2.20 -8.06 -15.79
N LYS A 152 -2.61 -7.18 -14.86
CA LYS A 152 -2.48 -7.42 -13.41
C LYS A 152 -3.81 -7.48 -12.68
N MET A 153 -4.91 -7.08 -13.31
CA MET A 153 -6.25 -7.00 -12.70
C MET A 153 -6.25 -6.19 -11.40
N HIS A 154 -5.45 -5.11 -11.35
CA HIS A 154 -5.38 -4.23 -10.20
C HIS A 154 -6.57 -3.26 -10.19
N ILE A 155 -7.73 -3.75 -9.77
CA ILE A 155 -8.96 -2.96 -9.65
C ILE A 155 -8.93 -2.22 -8.32
N GLY A 156 -9.08 -0.89 -8.36
CA GLY A 156 -9.14 -0.06 -7.16
C GLY A 156 -10.41 -0.34 -6.36
N VAL A 157 -10.31 -0.36 -5.03
CA VAL A 157 -11.46 -0.54 -4.14
C VAL A 157 -11.69 0.74 -3.35
N GLN A 158 -12.92 1.25 -3.41
CA GLN A 158 -13.32 2.38 -2.58
C GLN A 158 -13.31 1.99 -1.09
N HIS A 159 -13.13 2.98 -0.22
CA HIS A 159 -13.09 2.79 1.24
C HIS A 159 -12.05 1.75 1.70
N SER A 160 -10.97 1.59 0.95
CA SER A 160 -9.85 0.73 1.30
C SER A 160 -8.59 1.53 1.59
N ARG A 161 -7.68 0.92 2.36
CA ARG A 161 -6.37 1.50 2.69
C ARG A 161 -5.33 0.39 2.74
N VAL A 162 -4.10 0.76 2.42
CA VAL A 162 -2.95 -0.12 2.59
C VAL A 162 -2.16 0.33 3.81
N PHE A 163 -1.88 -0.59 4.73
CA PHE A 163 -1.16 -0.32 5.96
C PHE A 163 0.05 -1.22 6.10
N TYR A 164 1.08 -0.73 6.76
CA TYR A 164 2.11 -1.60 7.30
C TYR A 164 1.58 -2.35 8.51
N MET A 165 1.83 -3.64 8.53
CA MET A 165 1.39 -4.52 9.59
C MET A 165 2.48 -4.65 10.65
N LEU A 166 2.12 -4.39 11.90
CA LEU A 166 2.97 -4.47 13.08
C LEU A 166 2.36 -5.46 14.07
N PRO A 167 3.18 -6.18 14.85
CA PRO A 167 2.68 -7.01 15.93
C PRO A 167 2.18 -6.15 17.09
N ASP A 168 1.11 -6.58 17.75
CA ASP A 168 0.70 -6.00 19.02
C ASP A 168 1.66 -6.46 20.13
N LEU A 169 2.62 -5.61 20.48
CA LEU A 169 3.59 -5.87 21.53
C LEU A 169 3.03 -5.61 22.95
N THR A 170 1.89 -4.92 23.02
CA THR A 170 1.25 -4.57 24.30
C THR A 170 0.27 -5.65 24.75
N GLY A 171 -0.20 -6.50 23.83
CA GLY A 171 -1.21 -7.51 24.11
C GLY A 171 -2.60 -6.94 24.43
N CYS A 172 -2.85 -5.69 24.05
CA CYS A 172 -4.13 -5.01 24.33
C CYS A 172 -5.25 -5.44 23.40
N LEU A 173 -4.94 -5.96 22.21
CA LEU A 173 -5.93 -6.37 21.22
C LEU A 173 -6.45 -7.78 21.54
N ARG A 174 -7.75 -7.94 21.44
CA ARG A 174 -8.39 -9.25 21.57
C ARG A 174 -8.27 -10.05 20.26
N PRO A 175 -8.51 -11.37 20.29
CA PRO A 175 -8.64 -12.14 19.07
C PRO A 175 -9.68 -11.51 18.11
N ASN A 176 -9.33 -11.36 16.84
CA ASN A 176 -10.13 -10.70 15.81
C ASN A 176 -10.29 -9.18 15.99
N GLU A 177 -9.38 -8.53 16.68
CA GLU A 177 -9.28 -7.08 16.73
C GLU A 177 -7.99 -6.62 16.02
N VAL A 178 -8.09 -5.46 15.37
CA VAL A 178 -6.94 -4.74 14.80
C VAL A 178 -7.03 -3.27 15.16
N TYR A 179 -5.88 -2.63 15.27
CA TYR A 179 -5.80 -1.18 15.42
C TYR A 179 -5.27 -0.57 14.12
N CYS A 180 -6.08 0.22 13.44
CA CYS A 180 -5.72 0.88 12.19
C CYS A 180 -5.63 2.39 12.41
N TYR A 181 -4.42 2.92 12.36
CA TYR A 181 -4.14 4.33 12.53
C TYR A 181 -3.59 4.93 11.24
N ASP A 182 -4.25 5.96 10.74
CA ASP A 182 -3.77 6.73 9.60
C ASP A 182 -3.00 7.95 10.10
N SER A 183 -1.68 7.91 9.98
CA SER A 183 -0.80 8.99 10.42
C SER A 183 -0.92 10.27 9.60
N GLN A 184 -1.57 10.27 8.44
CA GLN A 184 -1.81 11.46 7.64
C GLN A 184 -3.00 12.27 8.16
N SER A 185 -4.11 11.59 8.37
CA SER A 185 -5.33 12.22 8.89
C SER A 185 -5.30 12.36 10.41
N GLY A 186 -4.39 11.66 11.10
CA GLY A 186 -4.37 11.57 12.57
C GLY A 186 -5.55 10.78 13.14
N ASN A 187 -6.28 10.05 12.31
CA ASN A 187 -7.51 9.37 12.69
C ASN A 187 -7.30 7.86 12.83
N THR A 188 -8.02 7.29 13.79
CA THR A 188 -8.20 5.85 13.89
C THR A 188 -9.42 5.45 13.08
N ILE A 189 -9.30 4.40 12.26
CA ILE A 189 -10.42 3.82 11.53
C ILE A 189 -11.25 3.02 12.54
N LEU A 190 -12.54 3.27 12.60
CA LEU A 190 -13.47 2.60 13.51
C LEU A 190 -14.49 1.76 12.74
N GLY A 191 -14.92 0.66 13.31
CA GLY A 191 -15.94 -0.23 12.76
C GLY A 191 -15.39 -1.56 12.25
N ASP A 192 -16.22 -2.31 11.55
CA ASP A 192 -15.82 -3.61 10.97
C ASP A 192 -14.95 -3.41 9.74
N VAL A 193 -13.84 -4.12 9.67
CA VAL A 193 -12.93 -4.08 8.53
C VAL A 193 -12.62 -5.50 8.03
N CYS A 194 -12.38 -5.62 6.74
CA CYS A 194 -11.83 -6.83 6.14
C CYS A 194 -10.35 -6.62 5.89
N VAL A 195 -9.50 -7.44 6.50
CA VAL A 195 -8.05 -7.33 6.36
C VAL A 195 -7.54 -8.49 5.50
N SER A 196 -6.69 -8.14 4.54
CA SER A 196 -6.04 -9.10 3.65
C SER A 196 -4.56 -8.81 3.54
N ARG A 197 -3.75 -9.86 3.38
CA ARG A 197 -2.31 -9.74 3.16
C ARG A 197 -1.90 -10.55 1.93
N ASN A 198 -1.17 -9.92 1.03
CA ASN A 198 -0.56 -10.62 -0.09
C ASN A 198 0.75 -11.33 0.34
N PRO A 199 1.09 -12.48 -0.24
CA PRO A 199 0.30 -13.27 -1.20
C PRO A 199 -0.78 -14.10 -0.51
N ILE A 200 -1.95 -14.23 -1.16
CA ILE A 200 -3.07 -15.05 -0.67
C ILE A 200 -3.05 -16.36 -1.43
N PHE A 201 -2.67 -17.45 -0.78
CA PHE A 201 -2.48 -18.75 -1.44
C PHE A 201 -3.58 -19.78 -1.15
N LEU A 202 -4.40 -19.59 -0.12
CA LEU A 202 -5.32 -20.61 0.34
C LEU A 202 -6.74 -20.07 0.52
N MET A 203 -7.73 -20.87 0.09
CA MET A 203 -9.15 -20.62 0.40
C MET A 203 -9.45 -20.56 1.90
N SER A 204 -8.60 -21.19 2.73
CA SER A 204 -8.64 -21.11 4.18
C SER A 204 -7.99 -19.84 4.75
N SER A 205 -7.35 -19.02 3.91
CA SER A 205 -6.88 -17.69 4.33
C SER A 205 -8.11 -16.91 4.77
N LYS A 206 -8.29 -16.84 6.07
CA LYS A 206 -9.45 -16.19 6.68
C LYS A 206 -9.40 -14.71 6.31
N TYR A 207 -10.42 -14.22 5.62
CA TYR A 207 -10.77 -12.82 5.70
C TYR A 207 -11.21 -12.60 7.14
N PHE A 208 -10.38 -11.97 7.92
CA PHE A 208 -10.72 -11.66 9.29
C PHE A 208 -11.63 -10.44 9.25
N ARG A 209 -12.86 -10.60 9.77
CA ARG A 209 -13.66 -9.48 10.15
C ARG A 209 -13.12 -9.02 11.49
N PHE A 210 -12.55 -7.83 11.54
CA PHE A 210 -11.98 -7.29 12.76
C PHE A 210 -12.84 -6.13 13.25
N ASN A 211 -13.13 -6.13 14.53
CA ASN A 211 -13.69 -4.96 15.20
C ASN A 211 -12.54 -4.06 15.63
N ILE A 212 -12.64 -2.78 15.31
CA ILE A 212 -11.71 -1.79 15.80
C ILE A 212 -12.29 -1.19 17.05
N THR A 213 -11.66 -1.44 18.19
CA THR A 213 -11.99 -0.82 19.46
C THR A 213 -11.12 0.44 19.67
N ARG A 214 -11.69 1.39 20.43
CA ARG A 214 -11.00 2.62 20.84
C ARG A 214 -9.89 2.34 21.83
#